data_c9424c0f979753a8a7ef412d562c3551
#
_entry.id   c9424c0f979753a8a7ef412d562c3551
#
_cell.length_a   1.000
_cell.length_b   1.000
_cell.length_c   1.000
_cell.angle_alpha   90.00
_cell.angle_beta   90.00
_cell.angle_gamma   90.00
#
_symmetry.space_group_name_H-M   'P 1'
#
loop_
_entity.id
_entity.type
_entity.pdbx_description
1 polymer ?
#
loop_
_entity_poly.entity_id
_entity_poly.type
_entity_poly.pdbx_seq_one_letter_code
_entity_poly.pdbx_strand_id
1 'polypeptide(L)'
;MPIRLLLCCLFALPTNAVADASDGQFMGYQLGTKYPVLPQDVEVTTTGNLIIAAENPTKPADIVQVSLIVTPESRTIGYIVAASWYATEGEAREFGRRYAELLRAKYPDWDFGRELMDDSLRIVEVNFDKVPYNLQLRLGRDEYDGRSMWRISMGLGWHKETKEWRAWKDQAATEHAAAGATEQEQLLKESDIRGL
;
A
#
# COMPACT_ATOMS: atom_id res chain seq x y z
N MET A 1 33.90 -44.29 -3.16
CA MET A 1 33.40 -42.96 -3.58
C MET A 1 31.96 -42.82 -3.19
N PRO A 2 31.58 -42.01 -2.20
CA PRO A 2 30.18 -41.77 -1.86
C PRO A 2 29.64 -40.58 -2.65
N ILE A 3 28.58 -40.82 -3.37
CA ILE A 3 27.79 -39.81 -4.08
C ILE A 3 27.06 -38.98 -3.04
N ARG A 4 27.47 -37.69 -2.91
CA ARG A 4 26.72 -36.68 -2.13
C ARG A 4 25.50 -36.29 -2.92
N LEU A 5 24.33 -36.79 -2.50
CA LEU A 5 23.03 -36.27 -2.93
C LEU A 5 22.89 -34.85 -2.37
N LEU A 6 22.99 -33.84 -3.25
CA LEU A 6 22.66 -32.46 -2.94
C LEU A 6 21.13 -32.36 -2.89
N LEU A 7 20.58 -32.37 -1.68
CA LEU A 7 19.15 -32.13 -1.43
C LEU A 7 18.88 -30.64 -1.68
N CYS A 8 18.47 -30.31 -2.91
CA CYS A 8 17.88 -28.99 -3.19
C CYS A 8 16.56 -28.92 -2.41
N CYS A 9 16.61 -28.34 -1.21
CA CYS A 9 15.40 -27.84 -0.55
C CYS A 9 14.81 -26.71 -1.41
N LEU A 10 13.92 -27.07 -2.34
CA LEU A 10 12.96 -26.11 -2.89
C LEU A 10 12.11 -25.64 -1.72
N PHE A 11 12.44 -24.47 -1.18
CA PHE A 11 11.52 -23.73 -0.34
C PHE A 11 10.31 -23.37 -1.23
N ALA A 12 9.30 -24.21 -1.21
CA ALA A 12 7.96 -23.86 -1.68
C ALA A 12 7.46 -22.74 -0.75
N LEU A 13 7.66 -21.50 -1.17
CA LEU A 13 6.98 -20.36 -0.55
C LEU A 13 5.47 -20.67 -0.62
N PRO A 14 4.71 -20.42 0.45
CA PRO A 14 3.28 -20.60 0.41
C PRO A 14 2.72 -19.66 -0.68
N THR A 15 2.34 -20.23 -1.82
CA THR A 15 1.79 -19.53 -2.97
C THR A 15 0.45 -18.84 -2.69
N ASN A 16 -0.10 -19.04 -1.50
CA ASN A 16 -1.42 -18.52 -1.11
C ASN A 16 -1.40 -17.14 -0.43
N ALA A 17 -0.23 -16.55 -0.16
CA ALA A 17 -0.16 -15.32 0.63
C ALA A 17 -0.28 -14.02 -0.19
N VAL A 18 -0.06 -14.08 -1.50
CA VAL A 18 -0.30 -12.92 -2.38
C VAL A 18 -1.63 -13.17 -3.07
N ALA A 19 -2.71 -12.62 -2.51
CA ALA A 19 -4.03 -12.66 -3.12
C ALA A 19 -3.98 -12.12 -4.55
N ASP A 20 -4.92 -12.53 -5.39
CA ASP A 20 -4.89 -12.25 -6.82
C ASP A 20 -5.19 -10.77 -7.09
N ALA A 21 -4.14 -9.99 -7.39
CA ALA A 21 -4.29 -8.58 -7.72
C ALA A 21 -5.13 -8.34 -8.99
N SER A 22 -5.37 -9.38 -9.80
CA SER A 22 -6.23 -9.30 -10.99
C SER A 22 -7.68 -8.96 -10.65
N ASP A 23 -8.12 -9.30 -9.42
CA ASP A 23 -9.46 -9.01 -8.92
C ASP A 23 -9.49 -7.82 -7.95
N GLY A 24 -8.40 -7.03 -7.89
CA GLY A 24 -8.27 -5.93 -6.94
C GLY A 24 -7.99 -6.39 -5.50
N GLN A 25 -7.53 -7.61 -5.32
CA GLN A 25 -7.16 -8.16 -4.02
C GLN A 25 -5.65 -8.15 -3.81
N PHE A 26 -5.22 -7.69 -2.64
CA PHE A 26 -3.81 -7.68 -2.26
C PHE A 26 -3.66 -7.80 -0.75
N MET A 27 -2.75 -8.65 -0.29
CA MET A 27 -2.48 -8.86 1.14
C MET A 27 -3.74 -9.13 1.98
N GLY A 28 -4.72 -9.87 1.44
CA GLY A 28 -5.96 -10.22 2.13
C GLY A 28 -7.05 -9.14 2.12
N TYR A 29 -6.81 -8.01 1.48
CA TYR A 29 -7.76 -6.90 1.35
C TYR A 29 -8.17 -6.70 -0.11
N GLN A 30 -9.35 -6.11 -0.32
CA GLN A 30 -9.91 -5.85 -1.64
C GLN A 30 -10.23 -4.37 -1.83
N LEU A 31 -9.80 -3.79 -2.96
CA LEU A 31 -10.15 -2.43 -3.35
C LEU A 31 -11.68 -2.26 -3.47
N GLY A 32 -12.17 -1.10 -3.05
CA GLY A 32 -13.59 -0.78 -3.10
C GLY A 32 -14.42 -1.36 -1.96
N THR A 33 -13.86 -2.24 -1.14
CA THR A 33 -14.57 -2.75 0.04
C THR A 33 -14.42 -1.81 1.22
N LYS A 34 -15.31 -1.96 2.20
CA LYS A 34 -15.35 -1.16 3.40
C LYS A 34 -14.50 -1.77 4.51
N TYR A 35 -13.60 -0.98 5.09
CA TYR A 35 -12.86 -1.42 6.28
C TYR A 35 -13.76 -1.36 7.53
N PRO A 36 -13.88 -2.44 8.32
CA PRO A 36 -14.96 -2.57 9.29
C PRO A 36 -14.82 -1.63 10.50
N VAL A 37 -13.63 -1.51 11.07
CA VAL A 37 -13.40 -0.77 12.32
C VAL A 37 -12.15 0.07 12.19
N LEU A 38 -12.23 1.38 12.54
CA LEU A 38 -11.04 2.22 12.61
C LEU A 38 -10.26 1.92 13.90
N PRO A 39 -8.94 1.74 13.83
CA PRO A 39 -8.08 1.73 15.02
C PRO A 39 -8.11 3.10 15.71
N GLN A 40 -7.64 3.17 16.96
CA GLN A 40 -7.61 4.43 17.72
C GLN A 40 -6.62 5.43 17.09
N ASP A 41 -5.50 4.93 16.58
CA ASP A 41 -4.46 5.73 15.98
C ASP A 41 -4.57 5.63 14.44
N VAL A 42 -5.06 6.70 13.83
CA VAL A 42 -5.22 6.81 12.38
C VAL A 42 -4.42 8.01 11.90
N GLU A 43 -3.56 7.79 10.92
CA GLU A 43 -2.83 8.85 10.25
C GLU A 43 -3.67 9.42 9.11
N VAL A 44 -3.63 10.74 8.92
CA VAL A 44 -4.38 11.43 7.85
C VAL A 44 -3.43 11.87 6.76
N THR A 45 -3.73 11.52 5.51
CA THR A 45 -2.96 12.00 4.35
C THR A 45 -3.20 13.50 4.10
N THR A 46 -2.34 14.13 3.31
CA THR A 46 -2.53 15.52 2.86
C THR A 46 -3.81 15.75 2.06
N THR A 47 -4.42 14.68 1.55
CA THR A 47 -5.69 14.71 0.80
C THR A 47 -6.90 14.32 1.67
N GLY A 48 -6.72 14.20 2.99
CA GLY A 48 -7.78 13.89 3.93
C GLY A 48 -8.19 12.41 4.02
N ASN A 49 -7.52 11.52 3.28
CA ASN A 49 -7.75 10.09 3.43
C ASN A 49 -7.08 9.55 4.69
N LEU A 50 -7.61 8.46 5.23
CA LEU A 50 -7.07 7.82 6.41
C LEU A 50 -6.08 6.72 6.01
N ILE A 51 -4.93 6.67 6.70
CA ILE A 51 -3.98 5.56 6.62
C ILE A 51 -4.18 4.68 7.84
N ILE A 52 -4.47 3.42 7.61
CA ILE A 52 -4.74 2.43 8.64
C ILE A 52 -3.66 1.36 8.58
N ALA A 53 -2.92 1.16 9.68
CA ALA A 53 -2.09 -0.02 9.85
C ALA A 53 -2.99 -1.24 10.04
N ALA A 54 -2.95 -2.17 9.10
CA ALA A 54 -3.86 -3.30 9.06
C ALA A 54 -3.18 -4.57 9.56
N GLU A 55 -3.85 -5.30 10.42
CA GLU A 55 -3.42 -6.63 10.84
C GLU A 55 -3.71 -7.64 9.73
N ASN A 56 -2.68 -8.27 9.20
CA ASN A 56 -2.85 -9.34 8.23
C ASN A 56 -2.04 -10.58 8.64
N PRO A 57 -2.69 -11.58 9.24
CA PRO A 57 -2.04 -12.81 9.68
C PRO A 57 -1.52 -13.66 8.52
N THR A 58 -1.99 -13.41 7.28
CA THR A 58 -1.59 -14.16 6.08
C THR A 58 -0.49 -13.49 5.27
N LYS A 59 0.02 -12.32 5.74
CA LYS A 59 1.12 -11.64 5.05
C LYS A 59 2.38 -12.50 5.04
N PRO A 60 3.22 -12.43 3.99
CA PRO A 60 4.52 -13.05 3.98
C PRO A 60 5.37 -12.60 5.18
N ALA A 61 6.21 -13.49 5.70
CA ALA A 61 7.03 -13.23 6.90
C ALA A 61 8.00 -12.05 6.73
N ASP A 62 8.42 -11.79 5.49
CA ASP A 62 9.31 -10.70 5.11
C ASP A 62 8.60 -9.36 4.86
N ILE A 63 7.27 -9.33 4.94
CA ILE A 63 6.47 -8.09 4.96
C ILE A 63 6.26 -7.67 6.41
N VAL A 64 6.76 -6.49 6.77
CA VAL A 64 6.67 -5.97 8.13
C VAL A 64 5.29 -5.36 8.39
N GLN A 65 4.80 -4.54 7.47
CA GLN A 65 3.56 -3.80 7.65
C GLN A 65 2.66 -3.88 6.41
N VAL A 66 1.35 -3.95 6.64
CA VAL A 66 0.32 -3.68 5.64
C VAL A 66 -0.45 -2.44 6.06
N SER A 67 -0.61 -1.50 5.15
CA SER A 67 -1.37 -0.26 5.36
C SER A 67 -2.46 -0.14 4.31
N LEU A 68 -3.60 0.40 4.71
CA LEU A 68 -4.73 0.70 3.84
C LEU A 68 -4.93 2.21 3.77
N ILE A 69 -5.18 2.74 2.58
CA ILE A 69 -5.65 4.11 2.41
C ILE A 69 -7.14 4.03 2.14
N VAL A 70 -7.94 4.61 3.05
CA VAL A 70 -9.39 4.56 3.00
C VAL A 70 -9.99 5.96 3.02
N THR A 71 -11.22 6.10 2.53
CA THR A 71 -11.99 7.34 2.64
C THR A 71 -12.36 7.62 4.10
N PRO A 72 -12.51 8.91 4.50
CA PRO A 72 -12.63 9.29 5.92
C PRO A 72 -13.89 8.74 6.61
N GLU A 73 -15.05 8.78 5.98
CA GLU A 73 -16.31 8.37 6.59
C GLU A 73 -16.74 6.95 6.21
N SER A 74 -16.85 6.70 4.90
CA SER A 74 -17.28 5.39 4.40
C SER A 74 -16.24 4.30 4.58
N ARG A 75 -14.98 4.66 4.79
CA ARG A 75 -13.84 3.75 4.98
C ARG A 75 -13.61 2.81 3.78
N THR A 76 -13.93 3.30 2.60
CA THR A 76 -13.74 2.55 1.35
C THR A 76 -12.25 2.46 1.02
N ILE A 77 -11.73 1.24 0.88
CA ILE A 77 -10.32 0.97 0.57
C ILE A 77 -10.03 1.41 -0.87
N GLY A 78 -9.13 2.38 -1.02
CA GLY A 78 -8.69 2.88 -2.32
C GLY A 78 -7.28 2.46 -2.70
N TYR A 79 -6.45 2.12 -1.69
CA TYR A 79 -5.09 1.70 -1.90
C TYR A 79 -4.62 0.76 -0.79
N ILE A 80 -3.87 -0.27 -1.16
CA ILE A 80 -3.34 -1.29 -0.25
C ILE A 80 -1.83 -1.29 -0.39
N VAL A 81 -1.08 -1.10 0.69
CA VAL A 81 0.38 -1.04 0.71
C VAL A 81 0.94 -2.11 1.62
N ALA A 82 1.89 -2.88 1.11
CA ALA A 82 2.75 -3.76 1.91
C ALA A 82 4.16 -3.18 1.93
N ALA A 83 4.79 -3.11 3.09
CA ALA A 83 6.10 -2.49 3.25
C ALA A 83 7.03 -3.30 4.14
N SER A 84 8.34 -3.15 3.86
CA SER A 84 9.43 -3.67 4.68
C SER A 84 10.57 -2.67 4.73
N TRP A 85 11.34 -2.67 5.81
CA TRP A 85 12.46 -1.76 6.04
C TRP A 85 13.75 -2.52 6.23
N TYR A 86 14.84 -1.99 5.67
CA TYR A 86 16.17 -2.59 5.65
C TYR A 86 17.22 -1.57 6.10
N ALA A 87 18.27 -2.06 6.76
CA ALA A 87 19.35 -1.19 7.21
C ALA A 87 20.15 -0.61 6.03
N THR A 88 20.28 -1.39 4.96
CA THR A 88 21.07 -1.02 3.79
C THR A 88 20.24 -0.95 2.50
N GLU A 89 20.69 -0.11 1.57
CA GLU A 89 20.10 -0.03 0.22
C GLU A 89 20.23 -1.35 -0.54
N GLY A 90 21.36 -2.05 -0.37
CA GLY A 90 21.63 -3.32 -1.04
C GLY A 90 20.58 -4.40 -0.67
N GLU A 91 20.28 -4.55 0.62
CA GLU A 91 19.25 -5.49 1.09
C GLU A 91 17.87 -5.14 0.54
N ALA A 92 17.50 -3.86 0.59
CA ALA A 92 16.20 -3.41 0.06
C ALA A 92 16.09 -3.63 -1.45
N ARG A 93 17.16 -3.37 -2.23
CA ARG A 93 17.20 -3.62 -3.69
C ARG A 93 17.10 -5.10 -4.01
N GLU A 94 17.79 -5.96 -3.27
CA GLU A 94 17.72 -7.42 -3.48
C GLU A 94 16.30 -7.94 -3.22
N PHE A 95 15.66 -7.47 -2.16
CA PHE A 95 14.27 -7.78 -1.88
C PHE A 95 13.35 -7.29 -3.00
N GLY A 96 13.49 -6.01 -3.41
CA GLY A 96 12.70 -5.42 -4.49
C GLY A 96 12.83 -6.18 -5.82
N ARG A 97 14.07 -6.58 -6.19
CA ARG A 97 14.33 -7.37 -7.39
C ARG A 97 13.62 -8.73 -7.32
N ARG A 98 13.74 -9.44 -6.21
CA ARG A 98 13.07 -10.73 -5.99
C ARG A 98 11.56 -10.62 -6.12
N TYR A 99 10.95 -9.58 -5.52
CA TYR A 99 9.50 -9.36 -5.61
C TYR A 99 9.07 -8.93 -7.01
N ALA A 100 9.85 -8.12 -7.71
CA ALA A 100 9.56 -7.77 -9.11
C ALA A 100 9.55 -9.01 -10.00
N GLU A 101 10.49 -9.94 -9.82
CA GLU A 101 10.52 -11.22 -10.55
C GLU A 101 9.31 -12.09 -10.23
N LEU A 102 8.94 -12.21 -8.95
CA LEU A 102 7.74 -12.95 -8.52
C LEU A 102 6.45 -12.36 -9.11
N LEU A 103 6.32 -11.03 -9.11
CA LEU A 103 5.16 -10.34 -9.67
C LEU A 103 5.08 -10.53 -11.19
N ARG A 104 6.20 -10.45 -11.91
CA ARG A 104 6.24 -10.75 -13.37
C ARG A 104 5.82 -12.18 -13.66
N ALA A 105 6.30 -13.13 -12.88
CA ALA A 105 5.94 -14.53 -13.06
C ALA A 105 4.46 -14.81 -12.74
N LYS A 106 3.91 -14.11 -11.74
CA LYS A 106 2.53 -14.27 -11.30
C LYS A 106 1.53 -13.56 -12.23
N TYR A 107 1.91 -12.42 -12.79
CA TYR A 107 1.06 -11.57 -13.62
C TYR A 107 1.66 -11.35 -15.01
N PRO A 108 1.79 -12.43 -15.84
CA PRO A 108 2.45 -12.35 -17.14
C PRO A 108 1.70 -11.45 -18.15
N ASP A 109 0.40 -11.23 -17.95
CA ASP A 109 -0.45 -10.42 -18.82
C ASP A 109 -0.52 -8.95 -18.40
N TRP A 110 0.22 -8.56 -17.36
CA TRP A 110 0.25 -7.17 -16.94
C TRP A 110 1.34 -6.43 -17.70
N ASP A 111 1.03 -5.21 -18.14
CA ASP A 111 2.01 -4.33 -18.75
C ASP A 111 3.07 -3.93 -17.72
N PHE A 112 4.30 -4.26 -18.04
CA PHE A 112 5.43 -3.93 -17.22
C PHE A 112 5.95 -2.54 -17.65
N GLY A 113 5.62 -1.53 -16.86
CA GLY A 113 6.11 -0.18 -17.04
C GLY A 113 7.61 -0.06 -16.82
N ARG A 114 8.21 1.01 -17.32
CA ARG A 114 9.63 1.29 -17.14
C ARG A 114 9.98 1.42 -15.67
N GLU A 115 11.13 0.86 -15.31
CA GLU A 115 11.83 1.21 -14.08
C GLU A 115 12.18 2.71 -14.14
N LEU A 116 11.43 3.51 -13.39
CA LEU A 116 11.72 4.95 -13.25
C LEU A 116 12.80 5.10 -12.20
N MET A 117 14.03 5.29 -12.64
CA MET A 117 15.12 5.74 -11.78
C MET A 117 15.07 7.26 -11.74
N ASP A 118 14.64 7.83 -10.62
CA ASP A 118 14.91 9.22 -10.31
C ASP A 118 16.26 9.28 -9.62
N ASP A 119 17.30 9.70 -10.36
CA ASP A 119 18.66 9.82 -9.85
C ASP A 119 18.77 10.80 -8.67
N SER A 120 17.87 11.78 -8.58
CA SER A 120 17.86 12.80 -7.54
C SER A 120 17.28 12.30 -6.21
N LEU A 121 16.29 11.41 -6.26
CA LEU A 121 15.59 10.85 -5.09
C LEU A 121 15.97 9.40 -4.80
N ARG A 122 16.73 8.74 -5.70
CA ARG A 122 17.07 7.31 -5.62
C ARG A 122 15.85 6.40 -5.43
N ILE A 123 14.71 6.79 -5.95
CA ILE A 123 13.49 6.00 -5.96
C ILE A 123 13.52 5.10 -7.19
N VAL A 124 13.41 3.81 -6.98
CA VAL A 124 13.13 2.84 -8.03
C VAL A 124 11.63 2.58 -7.98
N GLU A 125 10.94 2.92 -9.05
CA GLU A 125 9.52 2.63 -9.19
C GLU A 125 9.32 1.66 -10.36
N VAL A 126 8.69 0.54 -10.09
CA VAL A 126 8.29 -0.43 -11.11
C VAL A 126 6.78 -0.51 -11.09
N ASN A 127 6.15 -0.20 -12.23
CA ASN A 127 4.71 -0.26 -12.39
C ASN A 127 4.32 -1.51 -13.15
N PHE A 128 3.24 -2.15 -12.68
CA PHE A 128 2.54 -3.21 -13.37
C PHE A 128 1.11 -2.74 -13.58
N ASP A 129 0.71 -2.57 -14.82
CA ASP A 129 -0.60 -2.04 -15.17
C ASP A 129 -1.47 -3.12 -15.81
N LYS A 130 -2.67 -3.29 -15.31
CA LYS A 130 -3.77 -4.00 -15.97
C LYS A 130 -5.06 -3.32 -15.58
N VAL A 131 -5.61 -2.53 -16.47
CA VAL A 131 -6.87 -1.81 -16.22
C VAL A 131 -7.94 -2.77 -15.67
N PRO A 132 -8.59 -2.43 -14.53
CA PRO A 132 -8.59 -1.12 -13.88
C PRO A 132 -7.51 -0.93 -12.79
N TYR A 133 -6.56 -1.83 -12.62
CA TYR A 133 -5.62 -1.87 -11.51
C TYR A 133 -4.21 -1.39 -11.90
N ASN A 134 -3.50 -0.86 -10.91
CA ASN A 134 -2.08 -0.53 -10.96
C ASN A 134 -1.41 -1.10 -9.71
N LEU A 135 -0.34 -1.86 -9.90
CA LEU A 135 0.51 -2.37 -8.83
C LEU A 135 1.88 -1.72 -8.96
N GLN A 136 2.36 -1.11 -7.88
CA GLN A 136 3.62 -0.37 -7.85
C GLN A 136 4.59 -1.00 -6.86
N LEU A 137 5.86 -1.10 -7.25
CA LEU A 137 6.96 -1.45 -6.38
C LEU A 137 7.88 -0.23 -6.26
N ARG A 138 8.11 0.25 -5.04
CA ARG A 138 8.89 1.47 -4.76
C ARG A 138 9.98 1.21 -3.75
N LEU A 139 11.16 1.77 -4.00
CA LEU A 139 12.28 1.81 -3.08
C LEU A 139 12.56 3.27 -2.72
N GLY A 140 12.70 3.56 -1.43
CA GLY A 140 13.02 4.90 -0.96
C GLY A 140 13.56 4.89 0.48
N ARG A 141 13.95 6.05 0.98
CA ARG A 141 14.28 6.22 2.39
C ARG A 141 13.04 6.62 3.17
N ASP A 142 12.94 6.09 4.38
CA ASP A 142 11.85 6.36 5.30
C ASP A 142 12.35 6.29 6.75
N GLU A 143 11.61 6.84 7.69
CA GLU A 143 11.86 6.69 9.11
C GLU A 143 11.04 5.52 9.65
N TYR A 144 11.71 4.58 10.32
CA TYR A 144 11.07 3.44 10.97
C TYR A 144 11.73 3.20 12.32
N ASP A 145 10.92 3.16 13.38
CA ASP A 145 11.38 2.99 14.77
C ASP A 145 12.48 4.01 15.16
N GLY A 146 12.28 5.29 14.75
CA GLY A 146 13.22 6.38 15.03
C GLY A 146 14.55 6.30 14.27
N ARG A 147 14.63 5.48 13.23
CA ARG A 147 15.84 5.29 12.41
C ARG A 147 15.55 5.54 10.94
N SER A 148 16.50 6.19 10.25
CA SER A 148 16.44 6.31 8.80
C SER A 148 16.82 4.98 8.16
N MET A 149 15.85 4.33 7.52
CA MET A 149 15.98 3.02 6.89
C MET A 149 15.61 3.06 5.40
N TRP A 150 16.00 2.03 4.67
CA TRP A 150 15.54 1.83 3.31
C TRP A 150 14.23 1.07 3.31
N ARG A 151 13.19 1.73 2.79
CA ARG A 151 11.86 1.15 2.65
C ARG A 151 11.67 0.61 1.25
N ILE A 152 11.21 -0.63 1.14
CA ILE A 152 10.60 -1.17 -0.06
C ILE A 152 9.10 -1.31 0.18
N SER A 153 8.28 -0.85 -0.75
CA SER A 153 6.83 -0.97 -0.65
C SER A 153 6.23 -1.47 -1.95
N MET A 154 5.20 -2.30 -1.82
CA MET A 154 4.34 -2.76 -2.91
C MET A 154 2.96 -2.20 -2.67
N GLY A 155 2.37 -1.54 -3.64
CA GLY A 155 1.06 -0.91 -3.49
C GLY A 155 0.13 -1.25 -4.63
N LEU A 156 -1.07 -1.77 -4.31
CA LEU A 156 -2.15 -1.98 -5.26
C LEU A 156 -3.18 -0.87 -5.13
N GLY A 157 -3.54 -0.25 -6.26
CA GLY A 157 -4.61 0.73 -6.37
C GLY A 157 -5.34 0.63 -7.69
N TRP A 158 -6.33 1.48 -7.90
CA TRP A 158 -6.91 1.66 -9.24
C TRP A 158 -6.01 2.52 -10.11
N HIS A 159 -5.95 2.19 -11.39
CA HIS A 159 -5.26 3.02 -12.36
C HIS A 159 -5.95 4.40 -12.45
N LYS A 160 -5.15 5.48 -12.37
CA LYS A 160 -5.62 6.88 -12.25
C LYS A 160 -6.55 7.37 -13.37
N GLU A 161 -6.60 6.67 -14.50
CA GLU A 161 -7.44 7.04 -15.65
C GLU A 161 -8.81 6.35 -15.63
N THR A 162 -9.05 5.46 -14.66
CA THR A 162 -10.27 4.66 -14.58
C THR A 162 -11.41 5.41 -13.91
N LYS A 163 -12.63 4.96 -14.17
CA LYS A 163 -13.84 5.48 -13.49
C LYS A 163 -13.85 5.12 -12.00
N GLU A 164 -13.29 3.97 -11.63
CA GLU A 164 -13.18 3.49 -10.25
C GLU A 164 -12.29 4.44 -9.43
N TRP A 165 -11.12 4.82 -9.97
CA TRP A 165 -10.25 5.80 -9.33
C TRP A 165 -10.94 7.15 -9.15
N ARG A 166 -11.60 7.67 -10.20
CA ARG A 166 -12.30 8.95 -10.14
C ARG A 166 -13.41 8.91 -9.10
N ALA A 167 -14.26 7.87 -9.12
CA ALA A 167 -15.33 7.69 -8.16
C ALA A 167 -14.84 7.65 -6.72
N TRP A 168 -13.77 6.90 -6.45
CA TRP A 168 -13.17 6.84 -5.12
C TRP A 168 -12.58 8.18 -4.69
N LYS A 169 -11.89 8.88 -5.59
CA LYS A 169 -11.30 10.19 -5.33
C LYS A 169 -12.37 11.25 -5.05
N ASP A 170 -13.45 11.27 -5.85
CA ASP A 170 -14.55 12.20 -5.69
C ASP A 170 -15.31 11.95 -4.37
N GLN A 171 -15.50 10.67 -4.02
CA GLN A 171 -16.06 10.27 -2.73
C GLN A 171 -15.19 10.77 -1.58
N ALA A 172 -13.89 10.52 -1.62
CA ALA A 172 -12.95 10.95 -0.59
C ALA A 172 -12.94 12.48 -0.41
N ALA A 173 -12.96 13.24 -1.52
CA ALA A 173 -13.01 14.68 -1.49
C ALA A 173 -14.32 15.21 -0.87
N THR A 174 -15.46 14.57 -1.20
CA THR A 174 -16.77 14.93 -0.65
C THR A 174 -16.83 14.69 0.84
N GLU A 175 -16.39 13.52 1.29
CA GLU A 175 -16.38 13.15 2.71
C GLU A 175 -15.42 14.05 3.52
N HIS A 176 -14.26 14.39 2.97
CA HIS A 176 -13.32 15.31 3.62
C HIS A 176 -13.90 16.72 3.76
N ALA A 177 -14.59 17.22 2.74
CA ALA A 177 -15.27 18.52 2.80
C ALA A 177 -16.37 18.53 3.85
N ALA A 178 -17.15 17.45 3.97
CA ALA A 178 -18.20 17.31 4.98
C ALA A 178 -17.62 17.28 6.40
N ALA A 179 -16.52 16.56 6.63
CA ALA A 179 -15.83 16.51 7.91
C ALA A 179 -15.32 17.89 8.34
N GLY A 180 -14.69 18.64 7.43
CA GLY A 180 -14.21 20.00 7.70
C GLY A 180 -15.35 20.98 8.03
N ALA A 181 -16.49 20.88 7.36
CA ALA A 181 -17.67 21.72 7.65
C ALA A 181 -18.24 21.43 9.05
N THR A 182 -18.28 20.16 9.46
CA THR A 182 -18.74 19.75 10.80
C THR A 182 -17.83 20.27 11.90
N GLU A 183 -16.51 20.20 11.72
CA GLU A 183 -15.53 20.73 12.68
C GLU A 183 -15.67 22.25 12.83
N GLN A 184 -15.84 22.96 11.73
CA GLN A 184 -16.01 24.42 11.75
C GLN A 184 -17.32 24.83 12.45
N GLU A 185 -18.42 24.08 12.26
CA GLU A 185 -19.68 24.31 12.95
C GLU A 185 -19.57 24.06 14.47
N GLN A 186 -18.81 23.03 14.88
CA GLN A 186 -18.55 22.76 16.29
C GLN A 186 -17.73 23.87 16.95
N LEU A 187 -16.67 24.36 16.29
CA LEU A 187 -15.86 25.49 16.78
C LEU A 187 -16.67 26.76 16.92
N LEU A 188 -17.57 27.05 16.00
CA LEU A 188 -18.50 28.21 16.11
C LEU A 188 -19.43 28.08 17.31
N LYS A 189 -20.03 26.90 17.54
CA LYS A 189 -20.89 26.66 18.70
C LYS A 189 -20.14 26.80 20.03
N GLU A 190 -18.91 26.30 20.09
CA GLU A 190 -18.06 26.45 21.28
C GLU A 190 -17.63 27.89 21.54
N SER A 191 -17.39 28.68 20.48
CA SER A 191 -17.07 30.11 20.61
C SER A 191 -18.25 30.94 21.09
N ASP A 192 -19.45 30.63 20.62
CA ASP A 192 -20.68 31.31 21.07
C ASP A 192 -20.99 31.03 22.55
N ILE A 193 -20.69 29.82 23.05
CA ILE A 193 -20.87 29.49 24.48
C ILE A 193 -19.85 30.21 25.37
N ARG A 194 -18.65 30.52 24.87
CA ARG A 194 -17.62 31.26 25.65
C ARG A 194 -17.77 32.76 25.60
N GLY A 195 -18.64 33.26 24.73
CA GLY A 195 -18.94 34.70 24.57
C GLY A 195 -20.10 35.20 25.43
N LEU A 196 -20.73 34.32 26.21
CA LEU A 196 -21.73 34.62 27.25
C LEU A 196 -21.11 34.57 28.64
#